data_59fdc6cc2ca1a662e23706bb529f286c
#
_entry.id   59fdc6cc2ca1a662e23706bb529f286c
#
_cell.length_a   1.000
_cell.length_b   1.000
_cell.length_c   1.000
_cell.angle_alpha   90.00
_cell.angle_beta   90.00
_cell.angle_gamma   90.00
#
_symmetry.space_group_name_H-M   'P 1'
#
loop_
_entity.id
_entity.type
_entity.pdbx_description
1 polymer ?
#
loop_
_entity_poly.entity_id
_entity_poly.type
_entity_poly.pdbx_seq_one_letter_code
_entity_poly.pdbx_strand_id
1 'polypeptide(L)'
;MERVICRYFAISEEMGSPKSRRMIHELAQSLVPPDRPGAFANAMMEMGATMCTPKSPSCLLCPVRAGCKGYAQGMAERLPVKPKKKAQRVEKRCVMLVFCQNRVLTVLRRERLLGGLSVFPDAALEALGVPAVYDARLGCAKHVFTHLIWEMEIHAFVADAPTDVPDGRWVNAAELAALPMPTAVKAARKFAEDALTRANA
;
A
#
# COMPACT_ATOMS: atom_id res chain seq x y z
N MET A 1 3.42 -17.83 -6.25
CA MET A 1 2.72 -19.13 -6.27
C MET A 1 1.62 -19.21 -7.35
N GLU A 2 0.56 -18.35 -7.35
CA GLU A 2 -0.56 -18.42 -8.35
C GLU A 2 -0.11 -18.49 -9.81
N ARG A 3 0.85 -17.68 -10.24
CA ARG A 3 1.39 -17.71 -11.61
C ARG A 3 1.95 -19.06 -12.02
N VAL A 4 2.67 -19.74 -11.13
CA VAL A 4 3.24 -21.05 -11.38
C VAL A 4 2.13 -22.06 -11.61
N ILE A 5 1.11 -22.08 -10.75
CA ILE A 5 -0.05 -22.96 -10.86
C ILE A 5 -0.83 -22.69 -12.14
N CYS A 6 -1.09 -21.42 -12.46
CA CYS A 6 -1.78 -21.05 -13.70
C CYS A 6 -1.05 -21.55 -14.95
N ARG A 7 0.27 -21.45 -14.98
CA ARG A 7 1.07 -21.94 -16.09
C ARG A 7 1.15 -23.46 -16.13
N TYR A 8 1.38 -24.09 -14.97
CA TYR A 8 1.49 -25.54 -14.89
C TYR A 8 0.22 -26.24 -15.38
N PHE A 9 -0.94 -25.76 -15.00
CA PHE A 9 -2.24 -26.33 -15.38
C PHE A 9 -2.88 -25.67 -16.61
N ALA A 10 -2.24 -24.68 -17.23
CA ALA A 10 -2.77 -23.89 -18.35
C ALA A 10 -4.12 -23.22 -18.05
N ILE A 11 -4.26 -22.59 -16.86
CA ILE A 11 -5.50 -21.92 -16.45
C ILE A 11 -5.63 -20.62 -17.24
N SER A 12 -6.65 -20.53 -18.09
CA SER A 12 -6.96 -19.36 -18.93
C SER A 12 -8.02 -18.43 -18.33
N GLU A 13 -8.61 -18.78 -17.20
CA GLU A 13 -9.53 -17.91 -16.48
C GLU A 13 -8.82 -16.65 -16.00
N GLU A 14 -9.54 -15.50 -16.05
CA GLU A 14 -9.05 -14.22 -15.56
C GLU A 14 -8.70 -14.31 -14.07
N MET A 15 -7.48 -13.91 -13.72
CA MET A 15 -6.97 -13.91 -12.36
C MET A 15 -7.80 -12.98 -11.45
N GLY A 16 -8.06 -13.46 -10.24
CA GLY A 16 -8.78 -12.68 -9.24
C GLY A 16 -10.30 -12.84 -9.29
N SER A 17 -10.85 -13.52 -10.30
CA SER A 17 -12.26 -13.93 -10.30
C SER A 17 -12.52 -14.96 -9.18
N PRO A 18 -13.74 -15.04 -8.62
CA PRO A 18 -14.07 -16.08 -7.63
C PRO A 18 -13.77 -17.50 -8.14
N LYS A 19 -14.07 -17.75 -9.42
CA LYS A 19 -13.83 -19.04 -10.07
C LYS A 19 -12.33 -19.38 -10.14
N SER A 20 -11.52 -18.44 -10.61
CA SER A 20 -10.07 -18.67 -10.72
C SER A 20 -9.41 -18.87 -9.36
N ARG A 21 -9.81 -18.10 -8.34
CA ARG A 21 -9.29 -18.25 -6.98
C ARG A 21 -9.58 -19.61 -6.39
N ARG A 22 -10.81 -20.08 -6.51
CA ARG A 22 -11.23 -21.40 -6.05
C ARG A 22 -10.43 -22.52 -6.74
N MET A 23 -10.37 -22.47 -8.07
CA MET A 23 -9.63 -23.46 -8.87
C MET A 23 -8.13 -23.47 -8.50
N ILE A 24 -7.49 -22.32 -8.42
CA ILE A 24 -6.07 -22.24 -8.05
C ILE A 24 -5.85 -22.78 -6.64
N HIS A 25 -6.74 -22.48 -5.69
CA HIS A 25 -6.64 -22.97 -4.33
C HIS A 25 -6.76 -24.50 -4.27
N GLU A 26 -7.77 -25.08 -4.92
CA GLU A 26 -7.98 -26.53 -4.97
C GLU A 26 -6.77 -27.24 -5.59
N LEU A 27 -6.26 -26.73 -6.71
CA LEU A 27 -5.07 -27.27 -7.38
C LEU A 27 -3.80 -27.09 -6.52
N ALA A 28 -3.66 -25.95 -5.85
CA ALA A 28 -2.53 -25.75 -4.94
C ALA A 28 -2.55 -26.77 -3.81
N GLN A 29 -3.70 -26.99 -3.18
CA GLN A 29 -3.84 -27.98 -2.10
C GLN A 29 -3.54 -29.42 -2.59
N SER A 30 -3.97 -29.78 -3.80
CA SER A 30 -3.72 -31.12 -4.33
C SER A 30 -2.24 -31.43 -4.59
N LEU A 31 -1.42 -30.40 -4.70
CA LEU A 31 0.02 -30.53 -4.93
C LEU A 31 0.84 -30.58 -3.63
N VAL A 32 0.27 -30.16 -2.50
CA VAL A 32 1.00 -30.07 -1.24
C VAL A 32 1.25 -31.48 -0.67
N PRO A 33 2.51 -31.91 -0.53
CA PRO A 33 2.81 -33.19 0.09
C PRO A 33 2.54 -33.12 1.60
N PRO A 34 1.92 -34.15 2.19
CA PRO A 34 1.53 -34.14 3.61
C PRO A 34 2.72 -34.13 4.57
N ASP A 35 3.85 -34.70 4.16
CA ASP A 35 5.06 -34.85 4.98
C ASP A 35 5.92 -33.58 5.03
N ARG A 36 5.94 -32.76 3.97
CA ARG A 36 6.78 -31.57 3.88
C ARG A 36 6.09 -30.35 3.25
N PRO A 37 4.97 -29.86 3.79
CA PRO A 37 4.20 -28.77 3.18
C PRO A 37 4.97 -27.43 3.14
N GLY A 38 5.76 -27.13 4.17
CA GLY A 38 6.57 -25.91 4.21
C GLY A 38 7.69 -25.88 3.18
N ALA A 39 8.37 -27.02 2.97
CA ALA A 39 9.41 -27.13 1.94
C ALA A 39 8.81 -26.96 0.54
N PHE A 40 7.64 -27.54 0.29
CA PHE A 40 6.91 -27.36 -0.97
C PHE A 40 6.52 -25.90 -1.21
N ALA A 41 5.98 -25.21 -0.19
CA ALA A 41 5.61 -23.80 -0.31
C ALA A 41 6.83 -22.92 -0.65
N ASN A 42 7.97 -23.15 0.02
CA ASN A 42 9.22 -22.44 -0.28
C ASN A 42 9.72 -22.72 -1.70
N ALA A 43 9.72 -23.97 -2.13
CA ALA A 43 10.13 -24.35 -3.48
C ALA A 43 9.24 -23.70 -4.55
N MET A 44 7.94 -23.62 -4.32
CA MET A 44 7.00 -22.95 -5.22
C MET A 44 7.22 -21.43 -5.30
N MET A 45 7.58 -20.78 -4.19
CA MET A 45 7.94 -19.37 -4.18
C MET A 45 9.26 -19.14 -4.92
N GLU A 46 10.28 -19.96 -4.64
CA GLU A 46 11.60 -19.87 -5.27
C GLU A 46 11.50 -20.11 -6.78
N MET A 47 10.78 -21.15 -7.21
CA MET A 47 10.51 -21.41 -8.63
C MET A 47 9.84 -20.21 -9.30
N GLY A 48 8.91 -19.55 -8.61
CA GLY A 48 8.27 -18.33 -9.10
C GLY A 48 9.20 -17.14 -9.20
N ALA A 49 10.19 -17.04 -8.33
CA ALA A 49 11.17 -15.95 -8.32
C ALA A 49 12.27 -16.13 -9.38
N THR A 50 12.76 -17.34 -9.55
CA THR A 50 13.97 -17.62 -10.33
C THR A 50 13.70 -18.17 -11.72
N MET A 51 12.74 -19.09 -11.86
CA MET A 51 12.48 -19.83 -13.10
C MET A 51 11.20 -19.38 -13.80
N CYS A 52 10.07 -19.46 -13.12
CA CYS A 52 8.76 -19.11 -13.66
C CYS A 52 8.47 -17.61 -13.50
N THR A 53 9.38 -16.76 -13.98
CA THR A 53 9.33 -15.29 -13.86
C THR A 53 8.14 -14.68 -14.59
N PRO A 54 7.69 -13.44 -14.24
CA PRO A 54 6.54 -12.80 -14.91
C PRO A 54 6.73 -12.61 -16.42
N LYS A 55 7.94 -12.24 -16.83
CA LYS A 55 8.35 -12.06 -18.23
C LYS A 55 9.45 -13.06 -18.55
N SER A 56 9.47 -13.56 -19.76
CA SER A 56 10.52 -14.47 -20.26
C SER A 56 10.88 -15.60 -19.27
N PRO A 57 9.95 -16.50 -18.92
CA PRO A 57 10.23 -17.58 -17.99
C PRO A 57 11.26 -18.56 -18.58
N SER A 58 12.18 -19.04 -17.76
CA SER A 58 13.24 -19.97 -18.15
C SER A 58 12.72 -21.41 -18.30
N CYS A 59 11.72 -21.60 -19.17
CA CYS A 59 11.01 -22.88 -19.30
C CYS A 59 11.92 -24.05 -19.67
N LEU A 60 12.96 -23.83 -20.48
CA LEU A 60 13.88 -24.90 -20.92
C LEU A 60 14.68 -25.48 -19.74
N LEU A 61 14.95 -24.69 -18.71
CA LEU A 61 15.69 -25.10 -17.52
C LEU A 61 14.74 -25.50 -16.37
N CYS A 62 13.42 -25.38 -16.56
CA CYS A 62 12.45 -25.60 -15.48
C CYS A 62 12.34 -27.09 -15.12
N PRO A 63 12.53 -27.46 -13.85
CA PRO A 63 12.50 -28.86 -13.41
C PRO A 63 11.14 -29.54 -13.58
N VAL A 64 10.05 -28.76 -13.62
CA VAL A 64 8.67 -29.27 -13.81
C VAL A 64 8.17 -29.09 -15.24
N ARG A 65 9.05 -28.81 -16.18
CA ARG A 65 8.70 -28.58 -17.60
C ARG A 65 7.90 -29.74 -18.24
N ALA A 66 8.28 -30.94 -17.96
CA ALA A 66 7.67 -32.13 -18.55
C ALA A 66 6.15 -32.23 -18.28
N GLY A 67 5.70 -31.81 -17.10
CA GLY A 67 4.28 -31.78 -16.73
C GLY A 67 3.58 -30.45 -16.97
N CYS A 68 4.30 -29.44 -17.45
CA CYS A 68 3.75 -28.09 -17.57
C CYS A 68 2.89 -27.91 -18.82
N LYS A 69 1.57 -27.90 -18.67
CA LYS A 69 0.60 -27.74 -19.77
C LYS A 69 0.75 -26.37 -20.47
N GLY A 70 1.01 -25.31 -19.71
CA GLY A 70 1.21 -23.96 -20.27
C GLY A 70 2.45 -23.88 -21.16
N TYR A 71 3.52 -24.62 -20.85
CA TYR A 71 4.69 -24.74 -21.72
C TYR A 71 4.36 -25.56 -22.96
N ALA A 72 3.75 -26.75 -22.81
CA ALA A 72 3.39 -27.63 -23.90
C ALA A 72 2.46 -26.95 -24.91
N GLN A 73 1.61 -26.06 -24.48
CA GLN A 73 0.67 -25.29 -25.32
C GLN A 73 1.25 -23.96 -25.86
N GLY A 74 2.50 -23.61 -25.56
CA GLY A 74 3.10 -22.34 -25.95
C GLY A 74 2.48 -21.12 -25.27
N MET A 75 1.79 -21.32 -24.13
CA MET A 75 1.04 -20.25 -23.42
C MET A 75 1.78 -19.68 -22.20
N ALA A 76 2.97 -20.18 -21.90
CA ALA A 76 3.68 -19.80 -20.66
C ALA A 76 3.84 -18.29 -20.47
N GLU A 77 4.07 -17.52 -21.51
CA GLU A 77 4.21 -16.04 -21.41
C GLU A 77 2.87 -15.32 -21.32
N ARG A 78 1.80 -15.91 -21.86
CA ARG A 78 0.47 -15.33 -21.85
C ARG A 78 -0.27 -15.57 -20.54
N LEU A 79 0.16 -16.56 -19.76
CA LEU A 79 -0.43 -16.91 -18.46
C LEU A 79 0.35 -16.30 -17.30
N PRO A 80 -0.32 -15.90 -16.24
CA PRO A 80 -1.77 -15.89 -16.04
C PRO A 80 -2.46 -14.75 -16.81
N VAL A 81 -3.73 -14.94 -17.16
CA VAL A 81 -4.58 -13.91 -17.75
C VAL A 81 -4.87 -12.86 -16.68
N LYS A 82 -4.35 -11.65 -16.85
CA LYS A 82 -4.54 -10.56 -15.91
C LYS A 82 -5.88 -9.87 -16.12
N PRO A 83 -6.57 -9.47 -15.06
CA PRO A 83 -7.78 -8.66 -15.18
C PRO A 83 -7.46 -7.32 -15.86
N LYS A 84 -8.44 -6.82 -16.62
CA LYS A 84 -8.35 -5.44 -17.13
C LYS A 84 -8.21 -4.49 -15.95
N LYS A 85 -7.21 -3.64 -16.00
CA LYS A 85 -7.04 -2.61 -14.97
C LYS A 85 -8.26 -1.71 -14.97
N LYS A 86 -8.99 -1.68 -13.87
CA LYS A 86 -10.03 -0.67 -13.65
C LYS A 86 -9.36 0.69 -13.48
N ALA A 87 -10.01 1.74 -13.97
CA ALA A 87 -9.58 3.11 -13.69
C ALA A 87 -9.53 3.32 -12.18
N GLN A 88 -8.44 3.89 -11.68
CA GLN A 88 -8.32 4.19 -10.26
C GLN A 88 -9.18 5.41 -9.96
N ARG A 89 -9.92 5.36 -8.86
CA ARG A 89 -10.67 6.52 -8.36
C ARG A 89 -9.67 7.56 -7.85
N VAL A 90 -9.85 8.81 -8.25
CA VAL A 90 -9.07 9.93 -7.72
C VAL A 90 -9.84 10.56 -6.56
N GLU A 91 -9.20 10.72 -5.43
CA GLU A 91 -9.71 11.42 -4.26
C GLU A 91 -8.83 12.64 -4.00
N LYS A 92 -9.45 13.82 -4.04
CA LYS A 92 -8.82 15.06 -3.62
C LYS A 92 -8.90 15.17 -2.11
N ARG A 93 -7.78 15.51 -1.48
CA ARG A 93 -7.68 15.64 -0.02
C ARG A 93 -6.96 16.92 0.35
N CYS A 94 -7.41 17.55 1.41
CA CYS A 94 -6.74 18.67 2.06
C CYS A 94 -6.03 18.14 3.30
N VAL A 95 -4.72 18.14 3.32
CA VAL A 95 -3.92 17.71 4.47
C VAL A 95 -3.51 18.96 5.25
N MET A 96 -3.87 19.02 6.51
CA MET A 96 -3.66 20.19 7.36
C MET A 96 -2.54 19.95 8.35
N LEU A 97 -1.48 20.74 8.25
CA LEU A 97 -0.41 20.79 9.24
C LEU A 97 -0.76 21.90 10.24
N VAL A 98 -1.33 21.51 11.37
CA VAL A 98 -1.69 22.45 12.43
C VAL A 98 -0.54 22.55 13.41
N PHE A 99 0.07 23.71 13.48
CA PHE A 99 1.18 24.00 14.40
C PHE A 99 0.68 24.75 15.63
N CYS A 100 1.23 24.40 16.77
CA CYS A 100 1.04 25.14 18.01
C CYS A 100 2.33 25.08 18.82
N GLN A 101 2.87 26.24 19.16
CA GLN A 101 4.19 26.34 19.79
C GLN A 101 5.22 25.56 18.94
N ASN A 102 5.97 24.64 19.48
CA ASN A 102 6.90 23.82 18.70
C ASN A 102 6.37 22.38 18.49
N ARG A 103 5.08 22.24 18.20
CA ARG A 103 4.41 20.95 17.99
C ARG A 103 3.50 21.00 16.78
N VAL A 104 3.23 19.84 16.19
CA VAL A 104 2.26 19.64 15.11
C VAL A 104 1.21 18.63 15.56
N LEU A 105 -0.04 18.87 15.18
CA LEU A 105 -1.14 17.93 15.45
C LEU A 105 -1.08 16.74 14.51
N THR A 106 -1.12 15.56 15.07
CA THR A 106 -1.34 14.28 14.35
C THR A 106 -2.59 13.61 14.90
N VAL A 107 -3.25 12.80 14.08
CA VAL A 107 -4.44 12.04 14.46
C VAL A 107 -4.26 10.57 14.14
N LEU A 108 -4.78 9.68 14.98
CA LEU A 108 -4.81 8.24 14.70
C LEU A 108 -5.95 7.94 13.73
N ARG A 109 -5.61 7.37 12.57
CA ARG A 109 -6.61 7.03 11.56
C ARG A 109 -7.39 5.78 11.97
N ARG A 110 -8.72 5.88 12.01
CA ARG A 110 -9.61 4.77 12.34
C ARG A 110 -10.24 4.10 11.13
N GLU A 111 -10.16 4.73 9.97
CA GLU A 111 -10.71 4.17 8.74
C GLU A 111 -9.94 2.91 8.29
N ARG A 112 -10.62 2.04 7.52
CA ARG A 112 -10.02 0.78 7.02
C ARG A 112 -8.72 0.98 6.24
N LEU A 113 -8.64 2.04 5.44
CA LEU A 113 -7.42 2.36 4.69
C LEU A 113 -6.44 3.09 5.61
N LEU A 114 -5.27 2.52 5.83
CA LEU A 114 -4.22 3.02 6.70
C LEU A 114 -4.64 3.14 8.19
N GLY A 115 -5.63 2.36 8.63
CA GLY A 115 -6.08 2.32 10.02
C GLY A 115 -4.96 1.94 10.98
N GLY A 116 -4.97 2.53 12.17
CA GLY A 116 -3.95 2.33 13.20
C GLY A 116 -2.65 3.09 12.98
N LEU A 117 -2.54 3.90 11.91
CA LEU A 117 -1.38 4.74 11.65
C LEU A 117 -1.68 6.21 11.99
N SER A 118 -0.67 6.93 12.44
CA SER A 118 -0.76 8.36 12.64
C SER A 118 -0.69 9.09 11.31
N VAL A 119 -1.57 10.08 11.11
CA VAL A 119 -1.62 10.95 9.93
C VAL A 119 -1.82 12.39 10.38
N PHE A 120 -1.76 13.35 9.46
CA PHE A 120 -2.21 14.72 9.71
C PHE A 120 -3.72 14.81 9.46
N PRO A 121 -4.42 15.76 10.13
CA PRO A 121 -5.83 16.03 9.88
C PRO A 121 -6.11 16.22 8.38
N ASP A 122 -7.19 15.60 7.90
CA ASP A 122 -7.69 15.73 6.53
C ASP A 122 -9.21 15.99 6.49
N ALA A 123 -9.79 16.31 7.64
CA ALA A 123 -11.17 16.78 7.85
C ALA A 123 -11.17 18.22 8.32
N ALA A 124 -12.32 18.90 8.21
CA ALA A 124 -12.45 20.28 8.67
C ALA A 124 -12.01 20.44 10.12
N LEU A 125 -11.17 21.44 10.42
CA LEU A 125 -10.63 21.67 11.76
C LEU A 125 -11.72 22.03 12.77
N GLU A 126 -12.79 22.67 12.30
CA GLU A 126 -13.99 22.96 13.10
C GLU A 126 -14.64 21.68 13.62
N ALA A 127 -14.68 20.62 12.81
CA ALA A 127 -15.20 19.33 13.21
C ALA A 127 -14.33 18.62 14.26
N LEU A 128 -13.05 18.98 14.30
CA LEU A 128 -12.10 18.50 15.31
C LEU A 128 -12.06 19.41 16.57
N GLY A 129 -12.78 20.52 16.55
CA GLY A 129 -12.78 21.48 17.64
C GLY A 129 -11.44 22.21 17.81
N VAL A 130 -10.65 22.33 16.75
CA VAL A 130 -9.33 22.99 16.78
C VAL A 130 -9.45 24.42 16.26
N PRO A 131 -9.40 25.44 17.11
CA PRO A 131 -9.34 26.82 16.66
C PRO A 131 -7.94 27.09 16.09
N ALA A 132 -7.86 27.16 14.78
CA ALA A 132 -6.60 27.43 14.10
C ALA A 132 -6.82 28.37 12.91
N VAL A 133 -5.86 29.26 12.69
CA VAL A 133 -5.88 30.24 11.62
C VAL A 133 -5.06 29.70 10.44
N TYR A 134 -5.59 29.86 9.23
CA TYR A 134 -4.87 29.53 8.01
C TYR A 134 -3.59 30.38 7.89
N ASP A 135 -2.48 29.75 7.62
CA ASP A 135 -1.18 30.41 7.46
C ASP A 135 -0.74 30.39 5.98
N ALA A 136 -0.52 29.21 5.41
CA ALA A 136 0.02 29.09 4.08
C ALA A 136 -0.36 27.79 3.36
N ARG A 137 -0.34 27.83 2.03
CA ARG A 137 -0.29 26.62 1.18
C ARG A 137 1.16 26.18 1.01
N LEU A 138 1.47 24.99 1.48
CA LEU A 138 2.85 24.45 1.46
C LEU A 138 3.16 23.70 0.17
N GLY A 139 2.17 23.07 -0.45
CA GLY A 139 2.39 22.33 -1.69
C GLY A 139 1.29 21.33 -2.02
N CYS A 140 1.62 20.47 -2.99
CA CYS A 140 0.77 19.36 -3.41
C CYS A 140 1.56 18.07 -3.37
N ALA A 141 0.86 16.95 -3.16
CA ALA A 141 1.43 15.61 -3.26
C ALA A 141 0.43 14.64 -3.90
N LYS A 142 0.96 13.59 -4.51
CA LYS A 142 0.17 12.51 -5.07
C LYS A 142 0.65 11.19 -4.52
N HIS A 143 -0.30 10.36 -4.08
CA HIS A 143 -0.01 8.99 -3.68
C HIS A 143 -0.91 8.01 -4.41
N VAL A 144 -0.32 6.95 -4.96
CA VAL A 144 -1.01 5.95 -5.78
C VAL A 144 -1.11 4.65 -4.99
N PHE A 145 -2.33 4.27 -4.63
CA PHE A 145 -2.64 2.96 -4.08
C PHE A 145 -3.04 1.99 -5.21
N THR A 146 -3.29 0.74 -4.88
CA THR A 146 -3.72 -0.27 -5.87
C THR A 146 -5.06 0.08 -6.53
N HIS A 147 -5.99 0.70 -5.82
CA HIS A 147 -7.38 0.91 -6.25
C HIS A 147 -7.83 2.38 -6.27
N LEU A 148 -7.01 3.29 -5.73
CA LEU A 148 -7.31 4.72 -5.71
C LEU A 148 -6.03 5.57 -5.76
N ILE A 149 -6.20 6.85 -6.04
CA ILE A 149 -5.15 7.86 -6.05
C ILE A 149 -5.58 8.97 -5.11
N TRP A 150 -4.70 9.37 -4.20
CA TRP A 150 -4.87 10.61 -3.44
C TRP A 150 -4.11 11.73 -4.13
N GLU A 151 -4.83 12.81 -4.44
CA GLU A 151 -4.27 14.10 -4.82
C GLU A 151 -4.47 15.02 -3.61
N MET A 152 -3.36 15.39 -2.98
CA MET A 152 -3.37 16.11 -1.72
C MET A 152 -2.87 17.54 -1.91
N GLU A 153 -3.60 18.49 -1.35
CA GLU A 153 -3.11 19.83 -1.08
C GLU A 153 -2.69 19.90 0.38
N ILE A 154 -1.53 20.47 0.64
CA ILE A 154 -0.95 20.53 1.98
C ILE A 154 -0.95 21.98 2.41
N HIS A 155 -1.61 22.25 3.53
CA HIS A 155 -1.78 23.59 4.08
C HIS A 155 -1.27 23.66 5.51
N ALA A 156 -0.71 24.81 5.89
CA ALA A 156 -0.31 25.14 7.25
C ALA A 156 -1.41 25.94 7.96
N PHE A 157 -1.59 25.66 9.22
CA PHE A 157 -2.46 26.38 10.14
C PHE A 157 -1.72 26.58 11.46
N VAL A 158 -2.05 27.65 12.16
CA VAL A 158 -1.48 27.97 13.47
C VAL A 158 -2.60 28.02 14.51
N ALA A 159 -2.43 27.31 15.60
CA ALA A 159 -3.31 27.34 16.76
C ALA A 159 -2.61 28.03 17.91
N ASP A 160 -3.34 28.86 18.69
CA ASP A 160 -2.81 29.61 19.83
C ASP A 160 -2.48 28.70 21.02
N ALA A 161 -3.27 27.63 21.20
CA ALA A 161 -3.09 26.68 22.30
C ALA A 161 -3.33 25.24 21.80
N PRO A 162 -2.63 24.24 22.38
CA PRO A 162 -2.90 22.84 22.08
C PRO A 162 -4.29 22.46 22.62
N THR A 163 -5.17 22.07 21.71
CA THR A 163 -6.54 21.62 22.02
C THR A 163 -6.55 20.10 22.15
N ASP A 164 -7.37 19.57 23.07
CA ASP A 164 -7.62 18.13 23.14
C ASP A 164 -8.48 17.70 21.94
N VAL A 165 -7.96 16.76 21.17
CA VAL A 165 -8.60 16.26 19.94
C VAL A 165 -8.79 14.77 20.08
N PRO A 166 -9.98 14.22 19.83
CA PRO A 166 -10.19 12.78 19.84
C PRO A 166 -9.20 12.08 18.90
N ASP A 167 -8.49 11.07 19.43
CA ASP A 167 -7.41 10.39 18.71
C ASP A 167 -6.26 11.28 18.24
N GLY A 168 -6.24 12.54 18.68
CA GLY A 168 -5.23 13.52 18.34
C GLY A 168 -4.04 13.51 19.29
N ARG A 169 -2.88 13.90 18.79
CA ARG A 169 -1.67 14.09 19.60
C ARG A 169 -0.84 15.21 19.03
N TRP A 170 -0.48 16.17 19.88
CA TRP A 170 0.48 17.21 19.59
C TRP A 170 1.90 16.68 19.79
N VAL A 171 2.68 16.62 18.72
CA VAL A 171 4.02 16.01 18.71
C VAL A 171 5.08 17.01 18.31
N ASN A 172 6.23 16.95 18.98
CA ASN A 172 7.42 17.70 18.60
C ASN A 172 8.19 16.97 17.47
N ALA A 173 9.30 17.55 17.01
CA ALA A 173 10.10 16.98 15.91
C ALA A 173 10.62 15.57 16.20
N ALA A 174 11.11 15.30 17.42
CA ALA A 174 11.65 14.00 17.80
C ALA A 174 10.52 12.93 17.88
N GLU A 175 9.40 13.30 18.48
CA GLU A 175 8.21 12.45 18.53
C GLU A 175 7.65 12.16 17.13
N LEU A 176 7.58 13.18 16.25
CA LEU A 176 7.13 13.02 14.87
C LEU A 176 8.03 12.03 14.09
N ALA A 177 9.35 12.12 14.29
CA ALA A 177 10.30 11.21 13.68
C ALA A 177 10.12 9.75 14.11
N ALA A 178 9.65 9.50 15.33
CA ALA A 178 9.40 8.17 15.88
C ALA A 178 8.01 7.60 15.54
N LEU A 179 7.07 8.43 15.06
CA LEU A 179 5.70 7.99 14.81
C LEU A 179 5.60 7.05 13.59
N PRO A 180 4.81 5.97 13.70
CA PRO A 180 4.46 5.12 12.58
C PRO A 180 3.48 5.84 11.64
N MET A 181 3.99 6.45 10.59
CA MET A 181 3.21 7.17 9.60
C MET A 181 3.26 6.48 8.23
N PRO A 182 2.16 6.48 7.47
CA PRO A 182 2.14 5.87 6.15
C PRO A 182 2.95 6.70 5.13
N THR A 183 3.54 6.02 4.15
CA THR A 183 4.24 6.68 3.04
C THR A 183 3.35 7.64 2.25
N ALA A 184 2.04 7.45 2.30
CA ALA A 184 1.06 8.33 1.66
C ALA A 184 1.19 9.80 2.11
N VAL A 185 1.53 10.05 3.37
CA VAL A 185 1.70 11.39 3.92
C VAL A 185 3.16 11.83 4.04
N LYS A 186 4.09 11.13 3.38
CA LYS A 186 5.54 11.44 3.44
C LYS A 186 5.87 12.90 3.08
N ALA A 187 5.21 13.45 2.06
CA ALA A 187 5.44 14.84 1.65
C ALA A 187 4.98 15.82 2.75
N ALA A 188 3.80 15.62 3.31
CA ALA A 188 3.29 16.43 4.42
C ALA A 188 4.19 16.31 5.65
N ARG A 189 4.65 15.10 5.98
CA ARG A 189 5.59 14.87 7.07
C ARG A 189 6.88 15.66 6.89
N LYS A 190 7.46 15.68 5.69
CA LYS A 190 8.67 16.46 5.42
C LYS A 190 8.45 17.95 5.67
N PHE A 191 7.33 18.52 5.21
CA PHE A 191 7.00 19.93 5.49
C PHE A 191 6.89 20.19 7.00
N ALA A 192 6.27 19.29 7.77
CA ALA A 192 6.15 19.42 9.21
C ALA A 192 7.52 19.33 9.91
N GLU A 193 8.37 18.38 9.53
CA GLU A 193 9.73 18.24 10.08
C GLU A 193 10.59 19.47 9.80
N ASP A 194 10.55 19.99 8.56
CA ASP A 194 11.28 21.20 8.16
C ASP A 194 10.82 22.43 8.96
N ALA A 195 9.51 22.58 9.19
CA ALA A 195 8.94 23.69 9.94
C ALA A 195 9.34 23.62 11.44
N LEU A 196 9.20 22.45 12.06
CA LEU A 196 9.56 22.25 13.48
C LEU A 196 11.07 22.41 13.73
N THR A 197 11.91 22.07 12.77
CA THR A 197 13.35 22.25 12.88
C THR A 197 13.74 23.73 12.81
N ARG A 198 13.10 24.51 11.92
CA ARG A 198 13.35 25.95 11.81
C ARG A 198 12.88 26.73 13.05
N ALA A 199 11.82 26.27 13.70
CA ALA A 199 11.33 26.92 14.94
C ALA A 199 12.25 26.68 16.14
N ASN A 200 13.20 25.74 16.06
CA ASN A 200 14.19 25.41 17.08
C ASN A 200 15.57 26.06 16.83
N ALA A 201 15.78 26.68 15.66
CA ALA A 201 17.02 27.35 15.29
C ALA A 201 16.95 28.86 15.57
#